data_25af9a0bc5bb30eff1080bd24d1247d0
#
_entry.id   25af9a0bc5bb30eff1080bd24d1247d0
#
_cell.length_a   1.000
_cell.length_b   1.000
_cell.length_c   1.000
_cell.angle_alpha   90.00
_cell.angle_beta   90.00
_cell.angle_gamma   90.00
#
_symmetry.space_group_name_H-M   'P 1'
#
loop_
_entity.id
_entity.type
_entity.pdbx_description
1 polymer ?
#
loop_
_entity_poly.entity_id
_entity_poly.type
_entity_poly.pdbx_seq_one_letter_code
_entity_poly.pdbx_strand_id
1 'polypeptide(L)'
;MVLKRNTQVGKNNFKLIYLVFLFYFCLVLNLNAKSNLEGTVTDIKILDKISSKNTLLKLKNGKLIKFKDLSIKSLKCKNSEFDDNPEIIAYIQVRDLTNKNNDEVFVFNGWMFSSSPSIASFDHPVYDVWLVNCY
;
A
#
# COMPACT_ATOMS: atom_id res chain seq x y z
N MET A 1 -1.13 63.96 -49.47
CA MET A 1 -1.96 63.24 -48.53
C MET A 1 -1.27 61.90 -48.20
N VAL A 2 -0.56 61.83 -47.08
CA VAL A 2 0.26 60.65 -46.75
C VAL A 2 -0.45 59.87 -45.69
N LEU A 3 -0.85 58.67 -46.06
CA LEU A 3 -1.53 57.71 -45.16
C LEU A 3 -0.47 57.08 -44.22
N LYS A 4 -0.55 57.46 -42.95
CA LYS A 4 0.25 56.89 -41.86
C LYS A 4 -0.30 55.51 -41.51
N ARG A 5 0.41 54.45 -41.86
CA ARG A 5 0.10 53.07 -41.47
C ARG A 5 0.44 52.91 -39.98
N ASN A 6 -0.60 52.68 -39.21
CA ASN A 6 -0.45 52.41 -37.77
C ASN A 6 -0.21 50.90 -37.57
N THR A 7 1.05 50.47 -37.41
CA THR A 7 1.43 49.10 -37.06
C THR A 7 1.61 49.03 -35.56
N GLN A 8 0.53 48.81 -34.82
CA GLN A 8 0.62 48.32 -33.45
C GLN A 8 0.86 46.82 -33.49
N VAL A 9 2.12 46.43 -33.45
CA VAL A 9 2.50 45.04 -33.20
C VAL A 9 2.25 44.75 -31.72
N GLY A 10 1.31 43.82 -31.47
CA GLY A 10 0.83 43.51 -30.16
C GLY A 10 1.90 42.92 -29.23
N LYS A 11 2.25 43.70 -28.22
CA LYS A 11 3.23 43.36 -27.17
C LYS A 11 2.70 42.34 -26.14
N ASN A 12 1.45 41.86 -26.30
CA ASN A 12 0.78 41.03 -25.32
C ASN A 12 0.85 39.52 -25.60
N ASN A 13 1.17 39.07 -26.79
CA ASN A 13 1.12 37.67 -27.16
C ASN A 13 2.29 36.84 -26.57
N PHE A 14 3.43 37.48 -26.33
CA PHE A 14 4.59 36.80 -25.74
C PHE A 14 4.34 36.35 -24.29
N LYS A 15 3.64 37.17 -23.49
CA LYS A 15 3.29 36.81 -22.11
C LYS A 15 2.28 35.68 -22.08
N LEU A 16 1.33 35.67 -22.99
CA LEU A 16 0.34 34.62 -23.08
C LEU A 16 0.96 33.27 -23.52
N ILE A 17 1.84 33.30 -24.50
CA ILE A 17 2.60 32.15 -24.98
C ILE A 17 3.48 31.56 -23.83
N TYR A 18 4.15 32.43 -23.08
CA TYR A 18 4.98 32.03 -21.95
C TYR A 18 4.14 31.38 -20.83
N LEU A 19 2.96 31.95 -20.55
CA LEU A 19 2.00 31.40 -19.55
C LEU A 19 1.47 30.03 -19.97
N VAL A 20 1.11 29.87 -21.23
CA VAL A 20 0.63 28.57 -21.80
C VAL A 20 1.76 27.54 -21.78
N PHE A 21 3.00 27.93 -22.11
CA PHE A 21 4.15 27.04 -22.07
C PHE A 21 4.49 26.61 -20.63
N LEU A 22 4.41 27.53 -19.66
CA LEU A 22 4.64 27.24 -18.25
C LEU A 22 3.55 26.33 -17.67
N PHE A 23 2.29 26.53 -18.07
CA PHE A 23 1.17 25.67 -17.68
C PHE A 23 1.30 24.27 -18.29
N TYR A 24 1.70 24.17 -19.56
CA TYR A 24 1.98 22.89 -20.22
C TYR A 24 3.15 22.15 -19.57
N PHE A 25 4.22 22.87 -19.21
CA PHE A 25 5.37 22.30 -18.52
C PHE A 25 5.02 21.74 -17.13
N CYS A 26 4.14 22.41 -16.37
CA CYS A 26 3.62 21.90 -15.10
C CYS A 26 2.77 20.62 -15.27
N LEU A 27 2.04 20.47 -16.36
CA LEU A 27 1.22 19.28 -16.62
C LEU A 27 2.05 18.05 -16.99
N VAL A 28 3.27 18.22 -17.51
CA VAL A 28 4.15 17.11 -17.92
C VAL A 28 4.99 16.56 -16.74
N LEU A 29 5.07 17.30 -15.64
CA LEU A 29 5.76 16.87 -14.42
C LEU A 29 4.88 15.94 -13.59
N ASN A 30 4.42 14.84 -14.20
CA ASN A 30 3.89 13.70 -13.44
C ASN A 30 5.05 13.02 -12.73
N LEU A 31 5.42 13.53 -11.56
CA LEU A 31 6.35 12.88 -10.65
C LEU A 31 5.68 11.61 -10.13
N ASN A 32 5.94 10.51 -10.79
CA ASN A 32 5.67 9.18 -10.23
C ASN A 32 6.63 8.97 -9.05
N ALA A 33 6.28 9.48 -7.90
CA ALA A 33 6.94 9.14 -6.65
C ALA A 33 6.58 7.70 -6.30
N LYS A 34 7.26 6.74 -6.91
CA LYS A 34 7.23 5.34 -6.48
C LYS A 34 7.96 5.30 -5.15
N SER A 35 7.23 5.15 -4.06
CA SER A 35 7.85 4.94 -2.76
C SER A 35 8.58 3.59 -2.80
N ASN A 36 9.92 3.62 -2.75
CA ASN A 36 10.77 2.41 -2.68
C ASN A 36 10.56 1.59 -1.39
N LEU A 37 9.59 1.98 -0.59
CA LEU A 37 9.23 1.38 0.70
C LEU A 37 8.20 0.24 0.57
N GLU A 38 7.56 0.08 -0.61
CA GLU A 38 6.57 -1.00 -0.81
C GLU A 38 7.28 -2.31 -1.18
N GLY A 39 7.09 -3.32 -0.32
CA GLY A 39 7.58 -4.66 -0.56
C GLY A 39 6.64 -5.49 -1.42
N THR A 40 7.17 -6.56 -1.99
CA THR A 40 6.42 -7.54 -2.81
C THR A 40 6.06 -8.80 -2.04
N VAL A 41 6.74 -9.02 -0.90
CA VAL A 41 6.59 -10.20 -0.04
C VAL A 41 6.40 -9.73 1.41
N THR A 42 5.44 -10.36 2.08
CA THR A 42 5.13 -10.14 3.49
C THR A 42 5.40 -11.42 4.26
N ASP A 43 6.24 -11.35 5.29
CA ASP A 43 6.45 -12.47 6.21
C ASP A 43 5.55 -12.31 7.42
N ILE A 44 4.79 -13.36 7.72
CA ILE A 44 3.95 -13.45 8.93
C ILE A 44 4.33 -14.67 9.74
N LYS A 45 4.16 -14.57 11.04
CA LYS A 45 4.32 -15.68 11.97
C LYS A 45 2.95 -16.10 12.47
N ILE A 46 2.65 -17.38 12.43
CA ILE A 46 1.41 -17.95 12.94
C ILE A 46 1.72 -18.88 14.10
N LEU A 47 1.09 -18.64 15.23
CA LEU A 47 1.05 -19.55 16.36
C LEU A 47 -0.23 -20.36 16.33
N ASP A 48 -0.11 -21.66 16.31
CA ASP A 48 -1.20 -22.58 16.62
C ASP A 48 -1.28 -22.76 18.14
N LYS A 49 -2.31 -22.20 18.76
CA LYS A 49 -2.49 -22.21 20.24
C LYS A 49 -2.71 -23.60 20.80
N ILE A 50 -3.25 -24.53 19.99
CA ILE A 50 -3.54 -25.91 20.43
C ILE A 50 -2.24 -26.70 20.52
N SER A 51 -1.40 -26.61 19.48
CA SER A 51 -0.15 -27.38 19.42
C SER A 51 1.07 -26.60 19.91
N SER A 52 0.91 -25.31 20.25
CA SER A 52 1.98 -24.36 20.59
C SER A 52 3.07 -24.24 19.50
N LYS A 53 2.72 -24.58 18.26
CA LYS A 53 3.67 -24.57 17.15
C LYS A 53 3.66 -23.23 16.42
N ASN A 54 4.84 -22.65 16.26
CA ASN A 54 5.05 -21.46 15.45
C ASN A 54 5.44 -21.85 14.02
N THR A 55 4.86 -21.15 13.04
CA THR A 55 5.17 -21.31 11.62
C THR A 55 5.37 -19.95 10.98
N LEU A 56 6.47 -19.78 10.26
CA LEU A 56 6.73 -18.59 9.45
C LEU A 56 6.19 -18.83 8.04
N LEU A 57 5.34 -17.95 7.55
CA LEU A 57 4.80 -17.99 6.19
C LEU A 57 5.25 -16.76 5.40
N LYS A 58 5.65 -17.00 4.14
CA LYS A 58 5.98 -15.97 3.17
C LYS A 58 4.81 -15.77 2.23
N LEU A 59 4.20 -14.61 2.28
CA LEU A 59 3.05 -14.23 1.47
C LEU A 59 3.52 -13.35 0.32
N LYS A 60 3.38 -13.81 -0.91
CA LYS A 60 3.53 -12.92 -2.06
C LYS A 60 2.30 -12.00 -2.11
N ASN A 61 2.52 -10.68 -2.06
CA ASN A 61 1.44 -9.69 -2.04
C ASN A 61 0.46 -9.89 -3.21
N GLY A 62 -0.82 -9.79 -2.93
CA GLY A 62 -1.90 -10.06 -3.87
C GLY A 62 -2.27 -11.54 -4.04
N LYS A 63 -1.45 -12.49 -3.59
CA LYS A 63 -1.75 -13.93 -3.66
C LYS A 63 -2.39 -14.44 -2.37
N LEU A 64 -3.37 -15.32 -2.55
CA LEU A 64 -4.04 -16.01 -1.46
C LEU A 64 -3.27 -17.30 -1.15
N ILE A 65 -3.01 -17.55 0.14
CA ILE A 65 -2.37 -18.77 0.64
C ILE A 65 -3.34 -19.42 1.66
N LYS A 66 -3.49 -20.74 1.57
CA LYS A 66 -4.19 -21.54 2.57
C LYS A 66 -3.20 -22.09 3.57
N PHE A 67 -3.48 -21.90 4.83
CA PHE A 67 -2.74 -22.47 5.95
C PHE A 67 -3.74 -23.15 6.89
N LYS A 68 -3.79 -24.49 6.88
CA LYS A 68 -4.79 -25.27 7.61
C LYS A 68 -6.20 -24.74 7.31
N ASP A 69 -6.90 -24.28 8.34
CA ASP A 69 -8.26 -23.76 8.24
C ASP A 69 -8.33 -22.26 7.95
N LEU A 70 -7.20 -21.61 7.71
CA LEU A 70 -7.14 -20.19 7.37
C LEU A 70 -6.85 -19.97 5.89
N SER A 71 -7.51 -18.98 5.34
CA SER A 71 -7.19 -18.40 4.02
C SER A 71 -6.64 -17.00 4.25
N ILE A 72 -5.38 -16.79 3.88
CA ILE A 72 -4.62 -15.58 4.20
C ILE A 72 -4.15 -14.91 2.92
N LYS A 73 -4.31 -13.59 2.86
CA LYS A 73 -3.82 -12.76 1.75
C LYS A 73 -3.22 -11.47 2.29
N SER A 74 -1.99 -11.18 1.93
CA SER A 74 -1.42 -9.83 2.06
C SER A 74 -1.75 -9.05 0.80
N LEU A 75 -2.36 -7.88 0.92
CA LEU A 75 -2.63 -7.01 -0.24
C LEU A 75 -1.41 -6.17 -0.58
N LYS A 76 -0.79 -5.59 0.42
CA LYS A 76 0.41 -4.77 0.31
C LYS A 76 1.13 -4.70 1.64
N CYS A 77 2.42 -4.48 1.59
CA CYS A 77 3.20 -4.18 2.76
C CYS A 77 4.19 -3.04 2.50
N LYS A 78 4.63 -2.42 3.56
CA LYS A 78 5.55 -1.31 3.55
C LYS A 78 6.55 -1.46 4.69
N ASN A 79 7.81 -1.17 4.40
CA ASN A 79 8.88 -1.13 5.37
C ASN A 79 9.47 0.28 5.40
N SER A 80 9.39 0.96 6.54
CA SER A 80 9.94 2.29 6.76
C SER A 80 11.27 2.25 7.51
N GLU A 81 12.14 1.28 7.20
CA GLU A 81 13.41 1.04 7.90
C GLU A 81 14.34 2.26 7.94
N PHE A 82 14.16 3.21 7.02
CA PHE A 82 14.97 4.43 6.94
C PHE A 82 14.33 5.65 7.63
N ASP A 83 13.18 5.48 8.26
CA ASP A 83 12.53 6.53 9.05
C ASP A 83 13.13 6.60 10.47
N ASP A 84 12.96 7.77 11.12
CA ASP A 84 13.35 7.97 12.53
C ASP A 84 12.63 7.02 13.49
N ASN A 85 11.49 6.48 13.07
CA ASN A 85 10.73 5.46 13.76
C ASN A 85 10.40 4.30 12.80
N PRO A 86 11.32 3.35 12.58
CA PRO A 86 11.14 2.26 11.64
C PRO A 86 9.95 1.38 12.01
N GLU A 87 9.03 1.21 11.07
CA GLU A 87 7.83 0.40 11.25
C GLU A 87 7.59 -0.45 9.99
N ILE A 88 7.22 -1.69 10.20
CA ILE A 88 6.73 -2.56 9.13
C ILE A 88 5.22 -2.65 9.26
N ILE A 89 4.51 -2.31 8.19
CA ILE A 89 3.07 -2.38 8.13
C ILE A 89 2.62 -3.24 6.95
N ALA A 90 1.54 -4.00 7.12
CA ALA A 90 0.94 -4.77 6.03
C ALA A 90 -0.57 -4.78 6.15
N TYR A 91 -1.25 -4.73 5.00
CA TYR A 91 -2.68 -4.92 4.94
C TYR A 91 -2.98 -6.40 4.71
N ILE A 92 -3.50 -7.06 5.74
CA ILE A 92 -3.72 -8.51 5.77
C ILE A 92 -5.23 -8.79 5.80
N GLN A 93 -5.62 -9.80 5.04
CA GLN A 93 -6.96 -10.36 5.04
C GLN A 93 -6.86 -11.82 5.46
N VAL A 94 -7.64 -12.21 6.46
CA VAL A 94 -7.73 -13.61 6.93
C VAL A 94 -9.19 -14.03 6.99
N ARG A 95 -9.48 -15.21 6.43
CA ARG A 95 -10.79 -15.86 6.52
C ARG A 95 -10.63 -17.19 7.21
N ASP A 96 -11.59 -17.56 8.03
CA ASP A 96 -11.71 -18.90 8.60
C ASP A 96 -12.51 -19.78 7.64
N LEU A 97 -11.93 -20.91 7.24
CA LEU A 97 -12.51 -21.88 6.32
C LEU A 97 -13.33 -22.95 7.02
N THR A 98 -13.38 -22.98 8.35
CA THR A 98 -14.20 -23.93 9.12
C THR A 98 -15.67 -23.56 9.07
N ASN A 99 -15.98 -22.29 8.82
CA ASN A 99 -17.37 -21.82 8.76
C ASN A 99 -18.03 -22.28 7.44
N LYS A 100 -18.98 -23.20 7.55
CA LYS A 100 -19.67 -23.84 6.42
C LYS A 100 -20.77 -22.97 5.78
N ASN A 101 -21.06 -21.84 6.35
CA ASN A 101 -22.14 -20.96 5.88
C ASN A 101 -21.64 -20.07 4.73
N ASN A 102 -21.12 -20.52 3.69
CA ASN A 102 -20.76 -19.78 2.44
C ASN A 102 -20.59 -18.26 2.53
N ASP A 103 -20.75 -17.66 3.69
CA ASP A 103 -20.50 -16.25 3.96
C ASP A 103 -18.99 -16.05 4.08
N GLU A 104 -18.43 -15.34 3.11
CA GLU A 104 -17.02 -15.00 3.08
C GLU A 104 -16.66 -13.95 4.17
N VAL A 105 -16.85 -14.33 5.44
CA VAL A 105 -16.57 -13.44 6.57
C VAL A 105 -15.07 -13.42 6.85
N PHE A 106 -14.51 -12.22 6.86
CA PHE A 106 -13.15 -12.03 7.32
C PHE A 106 -13.11 -12.10 8.85
N VAL A 107 -12.26 -12.95 9.39
CA VAL A 107 -11.91 -12.93 10.82
C VAL A 107 -10.90 -11.83 11.12
N PHE A 108 -10.19 -11.36 10.09
CA PHE A 108 -9.36 -10.16 10.13
C PHE A 108 -9.30 -9.50 8.75
N ASN A 109 -9.43 -8.19 8.71
CA ASN A 109 -9.30 -7.41 7.48
C ASN A 109 -8.82 -5.99 7.84
N GLY A 110 -7.52 -5.78 7.81
CA GLY A 110 -6.95 -4.52 8.27
C GLY A 110 -5.43 -4.44 8.20
N TRP A 111 -4.91 -3.35 8.74
CA TRP A 111 -3.48 -3.12 8.86
C TRP A 111 -2.93 -3.83 10.10
N MET A 112 -1.82 -4.54 9.92
CA MET A 112 -0.97 -5.05 10.99
C MET A 112 0.30 -4.23 11.10
N PHE A 113 0.81 -4.12 12.33
CA PHE A 113 2.02 -3.40 12.69
C PHE A 113 3.00 -4.36 13.36
N SER A 114 4.27 -4.34 12.94
CA SER A 114 5.26 -5.27 13.51
C SER A 114 5.68 -4.88 14.93
N SER A 115 5.85 -3.57 15.19
CA SER A 115 6.28 -3.06 16.50
C SER A 115 5.15 -3.04 17.53
N SER A 116 3.90 -2.97 17.08
CA SER A 116 2.74 -2.79 17.96
C SER A 116 1.57 -3.69 17.55
N PRO A 117 1.70 -5.03 17.72
CA PRO A 117 0.68 -5.99 17.30
C PRO A 117 -0.68 -5.78 17.98
N SER A 118 -0.68 -5.16 19.18
CA SER A 118 -1.91 -4.90 19.95
C SER A 118 -2.81 -3.82 19.37
N ILE A 119 -2.31 -2.96 18.48
CA ILE A 119 -3.13 -1.90 17.83
C ILE A 119 -4.20 -2.53 16.92
N ALA A 120 -3.85 -3.64 16.27
CA ALA A 120 -4.75 -4.39 15.40
C ALA A 120 -4.57 -5.87 15.68
N SER A 121 -5.07 -6.32 16.83
CA SER A 121 -4.95 -7.70 17.27
C SER A 121 -5.77 -8.62 16.37
N PHE A 122 -5.16 -9.75 16.00
CA PHE A 122 -5.84 -10.84 15.37
C PHE A 122 -6.50 -11.70 16.46
N ASP A 123 -7.84 -11.69 16.50
CA ASP A 123 -8.60 -12.46 17.48
C ASP A 123 -9.20 -13.71 16.82
N HIS A 124 -8.60 -14.86 17.12
CA HIS A 124 -9.07 -16.17 16.66
C HIS A 124 -8.85 -17.22 17.75
N PRO A 125 -9.81 -18.14 17.98
CA PRO A 125 -9.72 -19.09 19.09
C PRO A 125 -8.52 -20.04 19.02
N VAL A 126 -8.06 -20.37 17.81
CA VAL A 126 -7.03 -21.39 17.56
C VAL A 126 -5.69 -20.78 17.13
N TYR A 127 -5.69 -19.63 16.47
CA TYR A 127 -4.49 -19.06 15.88
C TYR A 127 -4.22 -17.66 16.37
N ASP A 128 -2.94 -17.29 16.48
CA ASP A 128 -2.47 -15.90 16.52
C ASP A 128 -1.60 -15.63 15.30
N VAL A 129 -1.69 -14.40 14.77
CA VAL A 129 -0.95 -13.99 13.57
C VAL A 129 -0.22 -12.68 13.86
N TRP A 130 1.07 -12.62 13.54
CA TRP A 130 1.90 -11.43 13.67
C TRP A 130 2.62 -11.12 12.37
N LEU A 131 2.70 -9.85 12.05
CA LEU A 131 3.57 -9.34 10.99
C LEU A 131 5.02 -9.38 11.44
N VAL A 132 5.92 -9.88 10.59
CA VAL A 132 7.35 -10.02 10.89
C VAL A 132 8.20 -9.15 9.98
N ASN A 133 7.99 -9.23 8.65
CA ASN A 133 8.83 -8.51 7.71
C ASN A 133 8.09 -8.17 6.40
N CYS A 134 8.66 -7.21 5.65
CA CYS A 134 8.20 -6.79 4.32
C CYS A 134 9.42 -6.46 3.44
N TYR A 135 9.52 -7.05 2.25
CA TYR A 135 10.62 -6.84 1.29
C TYR A 135 10.21 -7.08 -0.16
#